data_ac5e78acd18f106496967c27b9c3e187
#
_entry.id   ac5e78acd18f106496967c27b9c3e187
#
_cell.length_a   1.000
_cell.length_b   1.000
_cell.length_c   1.000
_cell.angle_alpha   90.00
_cell.angle_beta   90.00
_cell.angle_gamma   90.00
#
_symmetry.space_group_name_H-M   'P 1'
#
loop_
_entity.id
_entity.type
_entity.pdbx_description
1 polymer ?
#
loop_
_entity_poly.entity_id
_entity_poly.type
_entity_poly.pdbx_seq_one_letter_code
_entity_poly.pdbx_strand_id
1 'polypeptide(L)'
;LSKINAEVEVFPAKGEIIKVKCDDIKLNFHLHGECSIVERNDNLIWIAATHEKNVFNSKKTVQAEEELIKKASKIIPGILNCTVIDHSACVRPSTENGMPIVKEALEDSGIYVASGGGGWGIMQCFYIGKLIKDMVS
;
A
#
# COMPACT_ATOMS: atom_id res chain seq x y z
N LEU A 1 -18.30 -3.57 -23.53
CA LEU A 1 -16.97 -4.12 -23.27
C LEU A 1 -17.14 -5.56 -22.81
N SER A 2 -16.84 -6.53 -23.69
CA SER A 2 -16.75 -7.94 -23.31
C SER A 2 -15.78 -8.08 -22.15
N LYS A 3 -16.13 -8.85 -21.11
CA LYS A 3 -15.23 -9.14 -20.00
C LYS A 3 -14.02 -9.90 -20.55
N ILE A 4 -12.84 -9.28 -20.51
CA ILE A 4 -11.60 -9.95 -20.81
C ILE A 4 -11.36 -10.91 -19.64
N ASN A 5 -11.47 -12.20 -19.90
CA ASN A 5 -11.28 -13.23 -18.88
C ASN A 5 -9.79 -13.60 -18.84
N ALA A 6 -8.94 -12.69 -18.35
CA ALA A 6 -7.55 -12.99 -18.11
C ALA A 6 -7.42 -13.69 -16.75
N GLU A 7 -6.89 -14.90 -16.72
CA GLU A 7 -6.53 -15.58 -15.47
C GLU A 7 -5.35 -14.85 -14.81
N VAL A 8 -5.65 -14.06 -13.79
CA VAL A 8 -4.65 -13.31 -13.03
C VAL A 8 -4.76 -13.69 -11.56
N GLU A 9 -3.74 -14.36 -11.03
CA GLU A 9 -3.70 -14.82 -9.65
C GLU A 9 -3.34 -13.66 -8.70
N VAL A 10 -4.30 -12.80 -8.42
CA VAL A 10 -4.19 -11.73 -7.43
C VAL A 10 -5.25 -11.90 -6.35
N PHE A 11 -4.90 -11.53 -5.14
CA PHE A 11 -5.86 -11.42 -4.03
C PHE A 11 -5.97 -9.97 -3.54
N PRO A 12 -7.12 -9.59 -2.97
CA PRO A 12 -7.29 -8.29 -2.37
C PRO A 12 -6.52 -8.21 -1.06
N ALA A 13 -5.66 -7.21 -0.92
CA ALA A 13 -4.97 -6.89 0.33
C ALA A 13 -5.41 -5.51 0.82
N LYS A 14 -6.23 -5.48 1.87
CA LYS A 14 -6.64 -4.24 2.50
C LYS A 14 -5.49 -3.67 3.31
N GLY A 15 -5.28 -2.37 3.22
CA GLY A 15 -4.34 -1.63 4.05
C GLY A 15 -4.96 -0.34 4.54
N GLU A 16 -4.74 -0.04 5.82
CA GLU A 16 -5.18 1.18 6.47
C GLU A 16 -3.98 2.02 6.87
N ILE A 17 -4.12 3.32 6.78
CA ILE A 17 -3.12 4.32 7.18
C ILE A 17 -3.79 5.38 8.02
N ILE A 18 -3.07 5.91 9.00
CA ILE A 18 -3.51 7.04 9.80
C ILE A 18 -2.56 8.22 9.61
N LYS A 19 -3.11 9.42 9.81
CA LYS A 19 -2.36 10.66 9.86
C LYS A 19 -2.55 11.27 11.24
N VAL A 20 -1.44 11.52 11.91
CA VAL A 20 -1.45 12.14 13.23
C VAL A 20 -0.78 13.50 13.19
N LYS A 21 -1.30 14.42 13.95
CA LYS A 21 -0.68 15.72 14.17
C LYS A 21 0.10 15.69 15.48
N CYS A 22 1.37 16.02 15.39
CA CYS A 22 2.30 16.04 16.52
C CYS A 22 3.11 17.35 16.49
N ASP A 23 3.02 18.14 17.53
CA ASP A 23 3.73 19.42 17.58
C ASP A 23 5.19 19.27 18.03
N ASP A 24 5.49 18.25 18.84
CA ASP A 24 6.80 18.02 19.45
C ASP A 24 7.66 16.97 18.74
N ILE A 25 7.18 16.38 17.65
CA ILE A 25 7.91 15.36 16.90
C ILE A 25 8.33 15.92 15.55
N LYS A 26 9.63 15.85 15.26
CA LYS A 26 10.23 16.21 13.98
C LYS A 26 11.04 15.04 13.44
N LEU A 27 10.75 14.66 12.20
CA LEU A 27 11.41 13.57 11.51
C LEU A 27 12.01 14.07 10.20
N ASN A 28 13.32 14.01 10.08
CA ASN A 28 14.03 14.35 8.84
C ASN A 28 14.23 13.14 7.91
N PHE A 29 13.66 12.00 8.28
CA PHE A 29 13.83 10.72 7.56
C PHE A 29 12.59 9.85 7.68
N HIS A 30 12.48 8.89 6.79
CA HIS A 30 11.45 7.87 6.83
C HIS A 30 11.91 6.72 7.73
N LEU A 31 11.12 6.38 8.74
CA LEU A 31 11.32 5.20 9.58
C LEU A 31 10.53 4.03 9.02
N HIS A 32 11.16 2.88 8.97
CA HIS A 32 10.54 1.65 8.50
C HIS A 32 10.83 0.50 9.47
N GLY A 33 9.79 -0.22 9.87
CA GLY A 33 9.85 -1.35 10.80
C GLY A 33 8.53 -2.11 10.78
N GLU A 34 7.92 -2.34 11.96
CA GLU A 34 6.56 -2.94 12.04
C GLU A 34 5.50 -2.07 11.34
N CYS A 35 5.76 -0.80 11.18
CA CYS A 35 5.03 0.15 10.34
C CYS A 35 6.00 1.15 9.73
N SER A 36 5.53 1.91 8.74
CA SER A 36 6.25 3.05 8.18
C SER A 36 5.77 4.33 8.84
N ILE A 37 6.70 5.19 9.25
CA ILE A 37 6.42 6.49 9.86
C ILE A 37 7.16 7.54 9.04
N VAL A 38 6.42 8.51 8.49
CA VAL A 38 7.00 9.57 7.69
C VAL A 38 6.34 10.91 8.03
N GLU A 39 7.16 11.92 8.34
CA GLU A 39 6.67 13.28 8.47
C GLU A 39 6.42 13.87 7.09
N ARG A 40 5.31 14.53 6.95
CA ARG A 40 4.97 15.41 5.84
C ARG A 40 4.97 16.86 6.33
N ASN A 41 4.61 17.79 5.49
CA ASN A 41 4.53 19.20 5.83
C ASN A 41 3.59 19.44 7.04
N ASP A 42 3.84 20.50 7.79
CA ASP A 42 2.97 21.01 8.87
C ASP A 42 2.79 20.07 10.09
N ASN A 43 3.84 19.38 10.53
CA ASN A 43 3.83 18.49 11.68
C ASN A 43 2.88 17.29 11.51
N LEU A 44 2.61 16.93 10.26
CA LEU A 44 1.75 15.82 9.92
C LEU A 44 2.57 14.54 9.73
N ILE A 45 2.34 13.56 10.58
CA ILE A 45 2.99 12.26 10.50
C ILE A 45 2.03 11.22 9.95
N TRP A 46 2.45 10.53 8.91
CA TRP A 46 1.73 9.40 8.31
C TRP A 46 2.27 8.11 8.91
N ILE A 47 1.39 7.26 9.40
CA ILE A 47 1.70 5.94 9.95
C ILE A 47 1.01 4.90 9.07
N ALA A 48 1.78 4.05 8.43
CA ALA A 48 1.32 3.08 7.43
C ALA A 48 2.07 1.75 7.57
N ALA A 49 1.50 0.67 7.21
CA ALA A 49 0.12 0.38 6.97
C ALA A 49 -0.23 -1.00 7.54
N THR A 50 -1.50 -1.24 7.82
CA THR A 50 -1.97 -2.61 8.06
C THR A 50 -1.95 -3.43 6.76
N HIS A 51 -2.00 -4.74 6.88
CA HIS A 51 -2.07 -5.65 5.75
C HIS A 51 -3.02 -6.81 6.07
N GLU A 52 -4.24 -6.73 5.54
CA GLU A 52 -5.26 -7.74 5.71
C GLU A 52 -5.50 -8.47 4.38
N LYS A 53 -5.05 -9.72 4.31
CA LYS A 53 -5.16 -10.57 3.12
C LYS A 53 -6.61 -11.03 2.92
N ASN A 54 -7.05 -11.08 1.67
CA ASN A 54 -8.39 -11.53 1.26
C ASN A 54 -9.54 -10.66 1.76
N VAL A 55 -9.28 -9.41 2.11
CA VAL A 55 -10.30 -8.44 2.51
C VAL A 55 -10.57 -7.47 1.36
N PHE A 56 -11.78 -7.53 0.80
CA PHE A 56 -12.22 -6.71 -0.33
C PHE A 56 -13.22 -5.64 0.12
N ASN A 57 -12.79 -4.76 1.03
CA ASN A 57 -13.54 -3.56 1.38
C ASN A 57 -12.57 -2.44 1.83
N SER A 58 -13.02 -1.20 1.74
CA SER A 58 -12.25 -0.01 2.17
C SER A 58 -12.83 0.63 3.44
N LYS A 59 -13.49 -0.16 4.30
CA LYS A 59 -14.00 0.34 5.58
C LYS A 59 -12.84 0.53 6.54
N LYS A 60 -12.79 1.69 7.18
CA LYS A 60 -11.84 1.99 8.26
C LYS A 60 -12.26 1.23 9.51
N THR A 61 -11.28 0.78 10.28
CA THR A 61 -11.52 0.02 11.51
C THR A 61 -10.80 0.63 12.71
N VAL A 62 -11.45 0.66 13.86
CA VAL A 62 -10.83 1.15 15.10
C VAL A 62 -9.62 0.27 15.46
N GLN A 63 -9.72 -1.02 15.23
CA GLN A 63 -8.63 -1.97 15.49
C GLN A 63 -7.36 -1.65 14.69
N ALA A 64 -7.50 -1.27 13.41
CA ALA A 64 -6.36 -0.88 12.58
C ALA A 64 -5.70 0.42 13.09
N GLU A 65 -6.51 1.40 13.52
CA GLU A 65 -6.02 2.63 14.12
C GLU A 65 -5.22 2.34 15.40
N GLU A 66 -5.80 1.57 16.32
CA GLU A 66 -5.13 1.17 17.57
C GLU A 66 -3.83 0.38 17.31
N GLU A 67 -3.86 -0.54 16.35
CA GLU A 67 -2.69 -1.33 15.94
C GLU A 67 -1.56 -0.41 15.41
N LEU A 68 -1.88 0.53 14.54
CA LEU A 68 -0.91 1.45 13.96
C LEU A 68 -0.31 2.38 15.02
N ILE A 69 -1.13 2.93 15.92
CA ILE A 69 -0.65 3.74 17.06
C ILE A 69 0.28 2.88 17.95
N LYS A 70 -0.12 1.67 18.30
CA LYS A 70 0.69 0.75 19.11
C LYS A 70 2.03 0.41 18.46
N LYS A 71 2.05 0.14 17.16
CA LYS A 71 3.29 -0.15 16.42
C LYS A 71 4.20 1.09 16.36
N ALA A 72 3.63 2.23 16.04
CA ALA A 72 4.36 3.48 15.93
C ALA A 72 4.93 3.94 17.30
N SER A 73 4.19 3.75 18.39
CA SER A 73 4.63 4.14 19.73
C SER A 73 5.80 3.32 20.26
N LYS A 74 6.01 2.10 19.75
CA LYS A 74 7.22 1.32 20.06
C LYS A 74 8.50 1.95 19.48
N ILE A 75 8.35 2.66 18.36
CA ILE A 75 9.45 3.33 17.66
C ILE A 75 9.61 4.75 18.20
N ILE A 76 8.50 5.46 18.35
CA ILE A 76 8.43 6.85 18.83
C ILE A 76 7.36 6.94 19.92
N PRO A 77 7.71 6.80 21.20
CA PRO A 77 6.74 6.83 22.30
C PRO A 77 5.84 8.06 22.31
N GLY A 78 6.34 9.21 21.87
CA GLY A 78 5.58 10.46 21.77
C GLY A 78 4.35 10.42 20.87
N ILE A 79 4.23 9.44 19.98
CA ILE A 79 3.04 9.24 19.13
C ILE A 79 1.75 9.07 19.96
N LEU A 80 1.85 8.52 21.17
CA LEU A 80 0.70 8.37 22.07
C LEU A 80 0.05 9.69 22.47
N ASN A 81 0.79 10.81 22.36
CA ASN A 81 0.30 12.15 22.69
C ASN A 81 -0.19 12.92 21.44
N CYS A 82 -0.11 12.31 20.27
CA CYS A 82 -0.52 12.94 19.02
C CYS A 82 -2.02 12.74 18.75
N THR A 83 -2.60 13.68 18.02
CA THR A 83 -4.01 13.59 17.64
C THR A 83 -4.16 12.93 16.26
N VAL A 84 -4.96 11.87 16.16
CA VAL A 84 -5.35 11.29 14.86
C VAL A 84 -6.28 12.28 14.17
N ILE A 85 -5.91 12.74 12.98
CA ILE A 85 -6.68 13.73 12.22
C ILE A 85 -7.28 13.17 10.93
N ASP A 86 -6.76 12.05 10.45
CA ASP A 86 -7.30 11.36 9.28
C ASP A 86 -6.97 9.87 9.34
N HIS A 87 -7.84 9.08 8.76
CA HIS A 87 -7.72 7.65 8.64
C HIS A 87 -8.20 7.25 7.25
N SER A 88 -7.46 6.45 6.53
CA SER A 88 -7.78 6.03 5.17
C SER A 88 -7.59 4.51 5.01
N ALA A 89 -8.42 3.89 4.21
CA ALA A 89 -8.35 2.46 3.89
C ALA A 89 -8.45 2.27 2.38
N CYS A 90 -7.66 1.34 1.84
CA CYS A 90 -7.73 0.96 0.43
C CYS A 90 -7.46 -0.54 0.25
N VAL A 91 -7.90 -1.07 -0.88
CA VAL A 91 -7.61 -2.44 -1.30
C VAL A 91 -6.61 -2.41 -2.44
N ARG A 92 -5.58 -3.23 -2.33
CA ARG A 92 -4.51 -3.35 -3.32
C ARG A 92 -4.53 -4.76 -3.91
N PRO A 93 -4.35 -4.91 -5.23
CA PRO A 93 -4.12 -6.23 -5.81
C PRO A 93 -2.72 -6.71 -5.42
N SER A 94 -2.65 -7.86 -4.78
CA SER A 94 -1.38 -8.46 -4.31
C SER A 94 -1.25 -9.88 -4.83
N THR A 95 -0.01 -10.35 -4.93
CA THR A 95 0.35 -11.74 -5.27
C THR A 95 0.98 -12.43 -4.09
N GLU A 96 0.97 -13.76 -4.08
CA GLU A 96 1.56 -14.56 -3.00
C GLU A 96 3.07 -14.34 -2.84
N ASN A 97 3.77 -14.14 -3.94
CA ASN A 97 5.22 -13.93 -3.94
C ASN A 97 5.64 -12.45 -3.88
N GLY A 98 4.67 -11.52 -3.84
CA GLY A 98 4.92 -10.08 -3.82
C GLY A 98 5.45 -9.49 -5.13
N MET A 99 5.56 -10.30 -6.20
CA MET A 99 6.01 -9.84 -7.50
C MET A 99 4.82 -9.43 -8.38
N PRO A 100 4.94 -8.36 -9.17
CA PRO A 100 3.89 -7.97 -10.08
C PRO A 100 3.72 -9.01 -11.18
N ILE A 101 2.48 -9.21 -11.59
CA ILE A 101 2.14 -10.01 -12.78
C ILE A 101 2.15 -9.06 -13.98
N VAL A 102 2.96 -9.40 -14.99
CA VAL A 102 2.98 -8.70 -16.27
C VAL A 102 2.93 -9.78 -17.36
N LYS A 103 1.82 -9.84 -18.07
CA LYS A 103 1.62 -10.84 -19.12
C LYS A 103 0.61 -10.38 -20.18
N GLU A 104 0.60 -11.02 -21.32
CA GLU A 104 -0.50 -10.89 -22.26
C GLU A 104 -1.77 -11.53 -21.64
N ALA A 105 -2.92 -10.86 -21.79
CA ALA A 105 -4.17 -11.28 -21.18
C ALA A 105 -4.74 -12.54 -21.85
N LEU A 106 -4.66 -12.59 -23.16
CA LEU A 106 -5.02 -13.72 -24.00
C LEU A 106 -3.97 -13.85 -25.10
N GLU A 107 -3.63 -15.05 -25.50
CA GLU A 107 -2.65 -15.31 -26.54
C GLU A 107 -2.97 -14.55 -27.82
N ASP A 108 -1.99 -13.90 -28.41
CA ASP A 108 -2.07 -13.10 -29.63
C ASP A 108 -3.14 -11.99 -29.64
N SER A 109 -3.58 -11.55 -28.46
CA SER A 109 -4.60 -10.50 -28.35
C SER A 109 -4.06 -9.08 -28.46
N GLY A 110 -2.78 -8.86 -28.23
CA GLY A 110 -2.18 -7.55 -28.08
C GLY A 110 -2.67 -6.79 -26.83
N ILE A 111 -3.34 -7.48 -25.90
CA ILE A 111 -3.86 -6.92 -24.64
C ILE A 111 -3.00 -7.40 -23.48
N TYR A 112 -2.40 -6.50 -22.75
CA TYR A 112 -1.49 -6.81 -21.65
C TYR A 112 -2.10 -6.45 -20.30
N VAL A 113 -1.81 -7.27 -19.30
CA VAL A 113 -2.20 -7.04 -17.90
C VAL A 113 -0.95 -6.79 -17.06
N ALA A 114 -0.98 -5.72 -16.30
CA ALA A 114 -0.02 -5.45 -15.25
C ALA A 114 -0.75 -5.24 -13.92
N SER A 115 -0.52 -6.10 -12.93
CA SER A 115 -1.21 -6.09 -11.65
C SER A 115 -0.38 -6.74 -10.54
N GLY A 116 -0.88 -6.78 -9.33
CA GLY A 116 -0.28 -7.53 -8.22
C GLY A 116 0.87 -6.83 -7.50
N GLY A 117 1.17 -5.57 -7.80
CA GLY A 117 2.25 -4.82 -7.16
C GLY A 117 2.05 -4.51 -5.68
N GLY A 118 0.86 -4.78 -5.13
CA GLY A 118 0.55 -4.59 -3.71
C GLY A 118 0.94 -3.22 -3.18
N GLY A 119 1.72 -3.17 -2.10
CA GLY A 119 2.25 -1.94 -1.52
C GLY A 119 3.46 -1.35 -2.28
N TRP A 120 4.07 -2.09 -3.20
CA TRP A 120 5.30 -1.75 -3.90
C TRP A 120 5.09 -1.26 -5.34
N GLY A 121 3.84 -1.19 -5.80
CA GLY A 121 3.50 -0.87 -7.19
C GLY A 121 4.14 0.41 -7.73
N ILE A 122 4.23 1.46 -6.91
CA ILE A 122 4.88 2.73 -7.31
C ILE A 122 6.39 2.52 -7.52
N MET A 123 7.06 1.78 -6.64
CA MET A 123 8.50 1.51 -6.76
C MET A 123 8.81 0.58 -7.94
N GLN A 124 7.88 -0.30 -8.28
CA GLN A 124 8.01 -1.27 -9.37
C GLN A 124 7.58 -0.72 -10.74
N CYS A 125 6.99 0.46 -10.81
CA CYS A 125 6.35 0.96 -12.04
C CYS A 125 7.30 1.05 -13.25
N PHE A 126 8.55 1.46 -13.05
CA PHE A 126 9.54 1.51 -14.13
C PHE A 126 9.91 0.12 -14.66
N TYR A 127 10.06 -0.85 -13.76
CA TYR A 127 10.31 -2.24 -14.12
C TYR A 127 9.14 -2.85 -14.88
N ILE A 128 7.91 -2.64 -14.36
CA ILE A 128 6.67 -3.06 -15.04
C ILE A 128 6.57 -2.44 -16.44
N GLY A 129 6.83 -1.13 -16.54
CA GLY A 129 6.83 -0.44 -17.84
C GLY A 129 7.86 -0.98 -18.82
N LYS A 130 9.06 -1.36 -18.33
CA LYS A 130 10.07 -2.01 -19.16
C LYS A 130 9.59 -3.37 -19.67
N LEU A 131 9.03 -4.21 -18.80
CA LEU A 131 8.50 -5.53 -19.18
C LEU A 131 7.41 -5.40 -20.24
N ILE A 132 6.45 -4.48 -20.08
CA ILE A 132 5.42 -4.23 -21.09
C ILE A 132 6.05 -3.81 -22.42
N LYS A 133 6.99 -2.86 -22.39
CA LYS A 133 7.69 -2.43 -23.61
C LYS A 133 8.35 -3.59 -24.33
N ASP A 134 9.09 -4.45 -23.60
CA ASP A 134 9.81 -5.60 -24.17
C ASP A 134 8.84 -6.66 -24.75
N MET A 135 7.59 -6.70 -24.30
CA MET A 135 6.54 -7.60 -24.82
C MET A 135 5.85 -7.05 -26.08
N VAL A 136 5.80 -5.74 -26.27
CA VAL A 136 5.12 -5.11 -27.43
C VAL A 136 6.08 -4.69 -28.54
N SER A 137 7.38 -4.87 -28.35
CA SER A 137 8.43 -4.57 -29.35
C SER A 137 8.75 -5.75 -30.19
#